data_ef035482c88f07866e69b711881dac20
#
_entry.id   ef035482c88f07866e69b711881dac20
#
_cell.length_a   1.000
_cell.length_b   1.000
_cell.length_c   1.000
_cell.angle_alpha   90.00
_cell.angle_beta   90.00
_cell.angle_gamma   90.00
#
_symmetry.space_group_name_H-M   'P 1'
#
loop_
_entity.id
_entity.type
_entity.pdbx_description
1 polymer ?
#
loop_
_entity_poly.entity_id
_entity_poly.type
_entity_poly.pdbx_seq_one_letter_code
_entity_poly.pdbx_strand_id
1 'polypeptide(L)'
;MIYKITFSCDEVDGFRRVFEADSDATFLELHAAILKSMNFPDDQMTSFFMCNDRWEKEQEVTLIEMGSNFEYDNMIMESTRLSELMEDRGQRLIYVFDPMYERYIFGSLTEIMPGIMSGVECVENRGEAPKQLQTEDVAEATRAKDAAWED
;
A
#
# COMPACT_ATOMS: atom_id res chain seq x y z
N MET A 1 -6.63 2.17 -20.27
CA MET A 1 -7.69 2.28 -19.24
C MET A 1 -7.16 3.06 -18.05
N ILE A 2 -8.03 3.76 -17.37
CA ILE A 2 -7.69 4.46 -16.12
C ILE A 2 -8.30 3.68 -14.96
N TYR A 3 -7.47 3.34 -13.99
CA TYR A 3 -7.88 2.64 -12.78
C TYR A 3 -8.03 3.64 -11.64
N LYS A 4 -9.14 3.54 -10.91
CA LYS A 4 -9.30 4.27 -9.65
C LYS A 4 -9.12 3.29 -8.50
N ILE A 5 -8.12 3.55 -7.67
CA ILE A 5 -7.76 2.68 -6.54
C ILE A 5 -7.97 3.46 -5.25
N THR A 6 -8.77 2.90 -4.35
CA THR A 6 -9.14 3.57 -3.10
C THR A 6 -8.55 2.82 -1.92
N PHE A 7 -7.85 3.55 -1.03
CA PHE A 7 -7.25 3.00 0.18
C PHE A 7 -7.91 3.54 1.43
N SER A 8 -8.03 2.68 2.43
CA SER A 8 -8.46 2.99 3.79
C SER A 8 -7.46 2.45 4.80
N CYS A 9 -7.62 2.82 6.08
CA CYS A 9 -6.70 2.44 7.15
C CYS A 9 -7.48 2.18 8.43
N ASP A 10 -7.13 1.12 9.14
CA ASP A 10 -7.75 0.78 10.44
C ASP A 10 -7.20 1.58 11.60
N GLU A 11 -5.99 2.14 11.45
CA GLU A 11 -5.29 2.79 12.55
C GLU A 11 -5.73 4.23 12.79
N VAL A 12 -6.29 4.86 11.78
CA VAL A 12 -6.66 6.28 11.82
C VAL A 12 -8.05 6.45 11.24
N ASP A 13 -8.94 7.08 12.00
CA ASP A 13 -10.28 7.39 11.54
C ASP A 13 -10.25 8.44 10.43
N GLY A 14 -11.08 8.25 9.42
CA GLY A 14 -11.24 9.21 8.34
C GLY A 14 -10.12 9.21 7.31
N PHE A 15 -9.18 8.29 7.40
CA PHE A 15 -8.14 8.13 6.37
C PHE A 15 -8.75 7.63 5.07
N ARG A 16 -8.49 8.35 3.99
CA ARG A 16 -8.91 7.96 2.65
C ARG A 16 -7.91 8.50 1.64
N ARG A 17 -7.44 7.65 0.77
CA ARG A 17 -6.60 8.03 -0.37
C ARG A 17 -7.17 7.39 -1.61
N VAL A 18 -7.37 8.21 -2.65
CA VAL A 18 -7.86 7.73 -3.94
C VAL A 18 -6.85 8.12 -5.00
N PHE A 19 -6.44 7.14 -5.78
CA PHE A 19 -5.49 7.33 -6.86
C PHE A 19 -6.15 6.99 -8.19
N GLU A 20 -5.89 7.82 -9.20
CA GLU A 20 -6.13 7.48 -10.59
C GLU A 20 -4.80 7.12 -11.22
N ALA A 21 -4.77 6.01 -11.95
CA ALA A 21 -3.57 5.48 -12.54
C ALA A 21 -3.86 4.95 -13.93
N ASP A 22 -2.93 5.15 -14.86
CA ASP A 22 -3.01 4.40 -16.11
C ASP A 22 -2.82 2.93 -15.81
N SER A 23 -3.57 2.05 -16.47
CA SER A 23 -3.47 0.61 -16.25
C SER A 23 -2.08 0.06 -16.60
N ASP A 24 -1.34 0.77 -17.43
CA ASP A 24 0.04 0.42 -17.79
C ASP A 24 1.08 1.03 -16.84
N ALA A 25 0.66 1.82 -15.86
CA ALA A 25 1.55 2.32 -14.81
C ALA A 25 2.07 1.15 -13.98
N THR A 26 3.25 1.34 -13.39
CA THR A 26 3.87 0.30 -12.57
C THR A 26 3.44 0.41 -11.11
N PHE A 27 3.61 -0.69 -10.38
CA PHE A 27 3.42 -0.67 -8.93
C PHE A 27 4.41 0.28 -8.24
N LEU A 28 5.59 0.51 -8.82
CA LEU A 28 6.54 1.48 -8.29
C LEU A 28 5.98 2.90 -8.35
N GLU A 29 5.31 3.25 -9.44
CA GLU A 29 4.65 4.56 -9.57
C GLU A 29 3.52 4.72 -8.55
N LEU A 30 2.74 3.66 -8.31
CA LEU A 30 1.70 3.67 -7.28
C LEU A 30 2.31 3.80 -5.88
N HIS A 31 3.37 3.05 -5.60
CA HIS A 31 4.13 3.14 -4.36
C HIS A 31 4.60 4.57 -4.09
N ALA A 32 5.22 5.21 -5.09
CA ALA A 32 5.70 6.58 -4.95
C ALA A 32 4.55 7.56 -4.65
N ALA A 33 3.42 7.41 -5.32
CA ALA A 33 2.25 8.25 -5.09
C ALA A 33 1.66 8.04 -3.69
N ILE A 34 1.63 6.81 -3.20
CA ILE A 34 1.17 6.50 -1.85
C ILE A 34 2.06 7.17 -0.81
N LEU A 35 3.37 7.00 -0.91
CA LEU A 35 4.32 7.61 0.02
C LEU A 35 4.19 9.12 0.04
N LYS A 36 4.07 9.74 -1.13
CA LYS A 36 3.88 11.18 -1.25
C LYS A 36 2.60 11.63 -0.56
N SER A 37 1.50 10.89 -0.74
CA SER A 37 0.20 11.23 -0.15
C SER A 37 0.20 11.16 1.36
N MET A 38 1.05 10.33 1.93
CA MET A 38 1.19 10.15 3.38
C MET A 38 2.37 10.91 3.97
N ASN A 39 3.15 11.57 3.12
CA ASN A 39 4.37 12.28 3.52
C ASN A 39 5.38 11.35 4.20
N PHE A 40 5.51 10.14 3.66
CA PHE A 40 6.48 9.15 4.14
C PHE A 40 7.75 9.19 3.29
N PRO A 41 8.94 9.09 3.91
CA PRO A 41 10.16 8.87 3.14
C PRO A 41 10.20 7.46 2.55
N ASP A 42 10.91 7.29 1.45
CA ASP A 42 11.06 5.99 0.79
C ASP A 42 12.32 5.30 1.31
N ASP A 43 12.27 4.84 2.55
CA ASP A 43 13.41 4.24 3.26
C ASP A 43 13.08 2.87 3.88
N GLN A 44 11.93 2.29 3.54
CA GLN A 44 11.50 1.01 4.06
C GLN A 44 11.28 -0.02 2.96
N MET A 45 11.43 -1.28 3.30
CA MET A 45 11.16 -2.41 2.40
C MET A 45 9.66 -2.69 2.36
N THR A 46 8.95 -1.88 1.60
CA THR A 46 7.50 -2.00 1.44
C THR A 46 7.13 -3.06 0.42
N SER A 47 5.89 -3.50 0.44
CA SER A 47 5.38 -4.42 -0.56
C SER A 47 3.87 -4.26 -0.74
N PHE A 48 3.39 -4.72 -1.90
CA PHE A 48 1.96 -4.89 -2.15
C PHE A 48 1.65 -6.39 -2.10
N PHE A 49 0.43 -6.70 -1.66
CA PHE A 49 -0.13 -8.04 -1.84
C PHE A 49 -1.49 -7.89 -2.50
N MET A 50 -1.68 -8.58 -3.62
CA MET A 50 -3.04 -8.79 -4.13
C MET A 50 -3.74 -9.75 -3.18
N CYS A 51 -5.00 -9.49 -2.88
CA CYS A 51 -5.77 -10.27 -1.91
C CYS A 51 -7.06 -10.79 -2.54
N ASN A 52 -7.60 -11.87 -1.95
CA ASN A 52 -8.92 -12.36 -2.30
C ASN A 52 -10.01 -11.60 -1.53
N ASP A 53 -11.26 -12.02 -1.64
CA ASP A 53 -12.41 -11.37 -0.99
C ASP A 53 -12.39 -11.45 0.54
N ARG A 54 -11.50 -12.25 1.10
CA ARG A 54 -11.31 -12.38 2.55
C ARG A 54 -10.04 -11.68 3.03
N TRP A 55 -9.41 -10.88 2.17
CA TRP A 55 -8.14 -10.22 2.45
C TRP A 55 -6.97 -11.18 2.69
N GLU A 56 -7.10 -12.41 2.20
CA GLU A 56 -6.00 -13.36 2.22
C GLU A 56 -5.00 -13.01 1.11
N LYS A 57 -3.73 -13.02 1.45
CA LYS A 57 -2.64 -12.66 0.54
C LYS A 57 -2.47 -13.71 -0.55
N GLU A 58 -2.39 -13.28 -1.80
CA GLU A 58 -2.20 -14.16 -2.94
C GLU A 58 -0.88 -13.91 -3.65
N GLN A 59 -0.71 -12.72 -4.23
CA GLN A 59 0.49 -12.38 -4.99
C GLN A 59 1.21 -11.22 -4.35
N GLU A 60 2.50 -11.37 -4.08
CA GLU A 60 3.35 -10.31 -3.56
C GLU A 60 4.06 -9.56 -4.68
N VAL A 61 4.14 -8.23 -4.53
CA VAL A 61 4.95 -7.35 -5.37
C VAL A 61 5.91 -6.61 -4.43
N THR A 62 7.19 -6.94 -4.52
CA THR A 62 8.21 -6.38 -3.63
C THR A 62 8.84 -5.13 -4.23
N LEU A 63 9.37 -4.24 -3.39
CA LEU A 63 10.02 -3.01 -3.83
C LEU A 63 11.27 -3.33 -4.66
N ILE A 64 12.08 -4.27 -4.19
CA ILE A 64 13.29 -4.71 -4.88
C ILE A 64 13.32 -6.25 -4.91
N GLU A 65 14.22 -6.78 -5.74
CA GLU A 65 14.41 -8.21 -5.82
C GLU A 65 14.97 -8.76 -4.50
N MET A 66 14.25 -9.74 -3.94
CA MET A 66 14.58 -10.35 -2.65
C MET A 66 15.35 -11.67 -2.79
N GLY A 67 15.96 -11.90 -3.93
CA GLY A 67 16.68 -13.14 -4.23
C GLY A 67 15.76 -14.23 -4.75
N SER A 68 16.36 -15.34 -5.21
CA SER A 68 15.60 -16.45 -5.75
C SER A 68 14.98 -17.26 -4.61
N ASN A 69 13.67 -17.14 -4.46
CA ASN A 69 12.90 -18.05 -3.63
C ASN A 69 12.19 -19.02 -4.58
N PHE A 70 12.56 -20.27 -4.55
CA PHE A 70 12.03 -21.29 -5.46
C PHE A 70 10.54 -21.58 -5.23
N GLU A 71 9.98 -21.16 -4.11
CA GLU A 71 8.58 -21.43 -3.75
C GLU A 71 7.62 -20.35 -4.26
N TYR A 72 8.10 -19.12 -4.48
CA TYR A 72 7.26 -18.00 -4.87
C TYR A 72 7.93 -17.17 -5.94
N ASP A 73 7.23 -16.94 -7.04
CA ASP A 73 7.61 -15.96 -8.04
C ASP A 73 7.26 -14.58 -7.51
N ASN A 74 8.21 -13.90 -6.90
CA ASN A 74 8.02 -12.53 -6.47
C ASN A 74 8.06 -11.61 -7.68
N MET A 75 7.05 -10.76 -7.80
CA MET A 75 7.05 -9.67 -8.76
C MET A 75 7.72 -8.45 -8.13
N ILE A 76 8.31 -7.60 -8.96
CA ILE A 76 9.04 -6.41 -8.51
C ILE A 76 8.28 -5.19 -8.98
N MET A 77 8.17 -4.18 -8.11
CA MET A 77 7.37 -2.98 -8.38
C MET A 77 7.73 -2.27 -9.68
N GLU A 78 9.01 -2.11 -9.99
CA GLU A 78 9.45 -1.35 -11.16
C GLU A 78 9.13 -2.03 -12.49
N SER A 79 8.98 -3.36 -12.49
CA SER A 79 8.77 -4.15 -13.71
C SER A 79 7.37 -4.74 -13.80
N THR A 80 6.51 -4.50 -12.82
CA THR A 80 5.14 -5.04 -12.80
C THR A 80 4.14 -3.91 -13.02
N ARG A 81 3.36 -4.01 -14.08
CA ARG A 81 2.30 -3.05 -14.38
C ARG A 81 1.04 -3.41 -13.61
N LEU A 82 0.24 -2.40 -13.30
CA LEU A 82 -1.02 -2.60 -12.58
C LEU A 82 -1.92 -3.59 -13.31
N SER A 83 -1.99 -3.49 -14.64
CA SER A 83 -2.84 -4.36 -15.46
C SER A 83 -2.42 -5.82 -15.46
N GLU A 84 -1.21 -6.14 -15.04
CA GLU A 84 -0.77 -7.54 -14.94
C GLU A 84 -1.44 -8.27 -13.79
N LEU A 85 -1.87 -7.55 -12.76
CA LEU A 85 -2.47 -8.13 -11.56
C LEU A 85 -3.91 -7.67 -11.30
N MET A 86 -4.35 -6.58 -11.94
CA MET A 86 -5.68 -6.01 -11.74
C MET A 86 -6.41 -5.94 -13.08
N GLU A 87 -7.56 -6.59 -13.18
CA GLU A 87 -8.40 -6.61 -14.36
C GLU A 87 -9.85 -6.29 -14.04
N ASP A 88 -10.30 -6.62 -12.83
CA ASP A 88 -11.70 -6.58 -12.46
C ASP A 88 -11.94 -5.59 -11.32
N ARG A 89 -13.00 -4.82 -11.48
CA ARG A 89 -13.47 -3.93 -10.41
C ARG A 89 -13.80 -4.73 -9.16
N GLY A 90 -13.34 -4.25 -8.03
CA GLY A 90 -13.51 -4.91 -6.74
C GLY A 90 -12.32 -5.73 -6.28
N GLN A 91 -11.31 -5.95 -7.13
CA GLN A 91 -10.10 -6.63 -6.71
C GLN A 91 -9.44 -5.86 -5.57
N ARG A 92 -8.93 -6.61 -4.60
CA ARG A 92 -8.38 -6.07 -3.35
C ARG A 92 -6.88 -6.21 -3.31
N LEU A 93 -6.25 -5.24 -2.66
CA LEU A 93 -4.80 -5.28 -2.42
C LEU A 93 -4.53 -4.60 -1.09
N ILE A 94 -3.38 -4.92 -0.51
CA ILE A 94 -2.86 -4.21 0.65
C ILE A 94 -1.50 -3.65 0.30
N TYR A 95 -1.17 -2.52 0.90
CA TYR A 95 0.16 -1.92 0.82
C TYR A 95 0.77 -1.94 2.21
N VAL A 96 1.82 -2.75 2.38
CA VAL A 96 2.52 -2.91 3.65
C VAL A 96 3.58 -1.81 3.74
N PHE A 97 3.29 -0.78 4.51
CA PHE A 97 4.20 0.36 4.66
C PHE A 97 5.20 0.19 5.81
N ASP A 98 4.90 -0.70 6.76
CA ASP A 98 5.76 -1.02 7.90
C ASP A 98 5.90 -2.55 7.98
N PRO A 99 6.91 -3.12 7.29
CA PRO A 99 7.05 -4.57 7.21
C PRO A 99 7.42 -5.23 8.53
N MET A 100 8.11 -4.52 9.42
CA MET A 100 8.52 -5.09 10.71
C MET A 100 7.33 -5.42 11.60
N TYR A 101 6.29 -4.58 11.58
CA TYR A 101 5.08 -4.78 12.39
C TYR A 101 3.88 -5.18 11.55
N GLU A 102 4.08 -5.49 10.28
CA GLU A 102 3.03 -5.88 9.31
C GLU A 102 1.85 -4.91 9.30
N ARG A 103 2.15 -3.62 9.30
CA ARG A 103 1.14 -2.58 9.22
C ARG A 103 0.89 -2.21 7.77
N TYR A 104 -0.37 -2.09 7.40
CA TYR A 104 -0.74 -1.86 6.01
C TYR A 104 -2.01 -1.03 5.86
N ILE A 105 -2.20 -0.49 4.66
CA ILE A 105 -3.45 0.14 4.25
C ILE A 105 -4.17 -0.80 3.29
N PHE A 106 -5.50 -0.75 3.34
CA PHE A 106 -6.38 -1.60 2.53
C PHE A 106 -6.79 -0.88 1.27
N GLY A 107 -6.68 -1.54 0.13
CA GLY A 107 -7.03 -0.96 -1.15
C GLY A 107 -7.97 -1.83 -1.97
N SER A 108 -8.66 -1.19 -2.89
CA SER A 108 -9.45 -1.90 -3.90
C SER A 108 -9.50 -1.10 -5.19
N LEU A 109 -9.61 -1.83 -6.29
CA LEU A 109 -9.86 -1.24 -7.60
C LEU A 109 -11.33 -0.88 -7.67
N THR A 110 -11.66 0.40 -7.46
CA THR A 110 -13.05 0.84 -7.33
C THR A 110 -13.71 1.18 -8.66
N GLU A 111 -12.94 1.66 -9.62
CA GLU A 111 -13.48 2.01 -10.95
C GLU A 111 -12.45 1.72 -12.04
N ILE A 112 -12.94 1.36 -13.20
CA ILE A 112 -12.17 1.22 -14.43
C ILE A 112 -12.83 2.13 -15.48
N MET A 113 -12.08 3.09 -16.00
CA MET A 113 -12.60 4.09 -16.93
C MET A 113 -11.84 4.04 -18.25
N PRO A 114 -12.51 4.33 -19.38
CA PRO A 114 -11.78 4.46 -20.63
C PRO A 114 -10.89 5.70 -20.63
N GLY A 115 -9.77 5.63 -21.30
CA GLY A 115 -8.85 6.73 -21.45
C GLY A 115 -7.41 6.31 -21.18
N ILE A 116 -6.52 7.28 -21.32
CA ILE A 116 -5.10 7.13 -21.02
C ILE A 116 -4.65 8.33 -20.20
N MET A 117 -3.68 8.09 -19.31
CA MET A 117 -3.05 9.14 -18.54
C MET A 117 -1.60 8.78 -18.30
N SER A 118 -0.81 9.71 -17.83
CA SER A 118 0.59 9.46 -17.50
C SER A 118 0.72 9.17 -16.01
N GLY A 119 1.17 7.95 -15.68
CA GLY A 119 1.53 7.57 -14.31
C GLY A 119 0.35 7.47 -13.35
N VAL A 120 0.56 7.94 -12.15
CA VAL A 120 -0.39 7.84 -11.03
C VAL A 120 -0.58 9.21 -10.38
N GLU A 121 -1.82 9.56 -10.10
CA GLU A 121 -2.17 10.83 -9.46
C GLU A 121 -3.07 10.58 -8.26
N CYS A 122 -2.76 11.25 -7.14
CA CYS A 122 -3.64 11.22 -5.96
C CYS A 122 -4.76 12.25 -6.17
N VAL A 123 -5.98 11.77 -6.33
CA VAL A 123 -7.15 12.65 -6.59
C VAL A 123 -7.96 12.93 -5.34
N GLU A 124 -7.79 12.17 -4.27
CA GLU A 124 -8.40 12.44 -2.98
C GLU A 124 -7.42 12.10 -1.87
N ASN A 125 -7.18 13.05 -0.98
CA ASN A 125 -6.24 12.92 0.12
C ASN A 125 -6.94 13.43 1.38
N ARG A 126 -7.55 12.53 2.13
CA ARG A 126 -8.38 12.88 3.28
C ARG A 126 -7.89 12.16 4.53
N GLY A 127 -7.88 12.90 5.63
CA GLY A 127 -7.49 12.38 6.94
C GLY A 127 -5.98 12.28 7.12
N GLU A 128 -5.56 12.16 8.37
CA GLU A 128 -4.15 12.05 8.71
C GLU A 128 -3.63 10.66 8.38
N ALA A 129 -2.37 10.59 7.92
CA ALA A 129 -1.70 9.32 7.74
C ALA A 129 -1.33 8.72 9.11
N PRO A 130 -1.29 7.38 9.22
CA PRO A 130 -0.70 6.75 10.38
C PRO A 130 0.79 7.09 10.44
N LYS A 131 1.44 6.87 11.58
CA LYS A 131 2.89 6.98 11.65
C LYS A 131 3.53 5.87 10.83
N GLN A 132 4.52 6.19 10.02
CA GLN A 132 5.15 5.22 9.12
C GLN A 132 5.75 4.04 9.89
N LEU A 133 6.49 4.34 10.96
CA LEU A 133 7.14 3.32 11.75
C LEU A 133 6.67 3.37 13.20
N GLN A 134 6.51 2.21 13.77
CA GLN A 134 6.47 2.06 15.21
C GLN A 134 7.92 1.92 15.66
N THR A 135 8.61 3.07 15.83
CA THR A 135 10.01 3.10 16.25
C THR A 135 10.15 2.64 17.69
N GLU A 136 11.37 2.31 18.11
CA GLU A 136 11.63 1.99 19.50
C GLU A 136 11.21 3.12 20.43
N ASP A 137 11.42 4.37 20.04
CA ASP A 137 10.98 5.53 20.80
C ASP A 137 9.47 5.55 21.02
N VAL A 138 8.71 5.26 19.95
CA VAL A 138 7.25 5.16 20.03
C VAL A 138 6.85 3.94 20.86
N ALA A 139 7.50 2.80 20.67
CA ALA A 139 7.25 1.58 21.43
C ALA A 139 7.58 1.79 22.92
N GLU A 140 8.67 2.48 23.23
CA GLU A 140 9.04 2.83 24.62
C GLU A 140 8.02 3.78 25.23
N ALA A 141 7.57 4.79 24.49
CA ALA A 141 6.54 5.70 24.97
C ALA A 141 5.23 4.97 25.23
N THR A 142 4.86 4.02 24.38
CA THR A 142 3.68 3.19 24.56
C THR A 142 3.83 2.28 25.77
N ARG A 143 4.97 1.62 25.94
CA ARG A 143 5.27 0.78 27.10
C ARG A 143 5.29 1.60 28.39
N ALA A 144 5.84 2.80 28.35
CA ALA A 144 5.86 3.69 29.52
C ALA A 144 4.45 4.11 29.92
N LYS A 145 3.57 4.36 28.96
CA LYS A 145 2.15 4.62 29.21
C LYS A 145 1.47 3.42 29.84
N ASP A 146 1.68 2.24 29.27
CA ASP A 146 1.08 1.00 29.77
C ASP A 146 1.60 0.69 31.19
N ALA A 147 2.88 0.88 31.44
CA ALA A 147 3.46 0.73 32.77
C ALA A 147 2.88 1.71 33.77
N ALA A 148 2.59 2.95 33.35
CA ALA A 148 1.97 3.97 34.19
C ALA A 148 0.53 3.62 34.57
N TRP A 149 -0.15 2.82 33.78
CA TRP A 149 -1.53 2.37 34.04
C TRP A 149 -1.62 1.15 34.93
N GLU A 150 -0.53 0.43 35.13
CA GLU A 150 -0.49 -0.79 35.94
C GLU A 150 -0.27 -0.55 37.44
N ASP A 151 -0.02 0.66 37.83
CA ASP A 151 0.12 1.03 39.26
C ASP A 151 -1.25 1.40 39.87
#